data_802f95234b32765c808ac0faeca4c320
#
_entry.id   802f95234b32765c808ac0faeca4c320
#
_cell.length_a   1.000
_cell.length_b   1.000
_cell.length_c   1.000
_cell.angle_alpha   90.00
_cell.angle_beta   90.00
_cell.angle_gamma   90.00
#
_symmetry.space_group_name_H-M   'P 1'
#
loop_
_entity.id
_entity.type
_entity.pdbx_description
1 polymer ?
#
loop_
_entity_poly.entity_id
_entity_poly.type
_entity_poly.pdbx_seq_one_letter_code
_entity_poly.pdbx_strand_id
1 'polypeptide(L)'
;MSDTAAASADEAEEAEISASLTRYLHERLKVEVAPDDDLFAAGLANSMFAMELVVHLEQTFGVMVEGQDLKLDNFRSARSMAGLVTRLRA
;
A
#
# COMPACT_ATOMS: atom_id res chain seq x y z
N MET A 1 10.76 21.12 17.34
CA MET A 1 11.56 19.95 16.98
C MET A 1 10.87 18.65 17.31
N SER A 2 10.32 18.53 18.50
CA SER A 2 9.65 17.29 18.87
C SER A 2 8.44 17.01 18.01
N ASP A 3 7.75 18.04 17.56
CA ASP A 3 6.60 17.84 16.67
C ASP A 3 7.02 17.17 15.39
N THR A 4 8.14 17.61 14.86
CA THR A 4 8.67 17.07 13.64
C THR A 4 9.01 15.59 13.82
N ALA A 5 9.57 15.25 14.97
CA ALA A 5 9.93 13.86 15.24
C ALA A 5 8.70 12.98 15.30
N ALA A 6 7.62 13.44 15.92
CA ALA A 6 6.39 12.66 16.01
C ALA A 6 5.76 12.45 14.63
N ALA A 7 5.67 13.51 13.84
CA ALA A 7 5.16 13.41 12.49
C ALA A 7 6.06 12.51 11.65
N SER A 8 7.37 12.60 11.85
CA SER A 8 8.31 11.79 11.10
C SER A 8 8.17 10.31 11.38
N ALA A 9 7.74 9.92 12.58
CA ALA A 9 7.58 8.52 12.91
C ALA A 9 6.48 7.89 12.07
N ASP A 10 5.33 8.58 11.94
CA ASP A 10 4.24 8.07 11.12
C ASP A 10 4.62 8.07 9.65
N GLU A 11 5.28 9.13 9.21
CA GLU A 11 5.71 9.22 7.83
C GLU A 11 6.75 8.16 7.51
N ALA A 12 7.64 7.88 8.45
CA ALA A 12 8.66 6.86 8.25
C ALA A 12 8.02 5.48 8.14
N GLU A 13 7.03 5.20 8.97
CA GLU A 13 6.33 3.91 8.89
C GLU A 13 5.62 3.77 7.55
N GLU A 14 4.93 4.81 7.12
CA GLU A 14 4.24 4.76 5.84
C GLU A 14 5.23 4.59 4.69
N ALA A 15 6.37 5.27 4.76
CA ALA A 15 7.38 5.15 3.73
C ALA A 15 7.97 3.75 3.69
N GLU A 16 8.17 3.11 4.84
CA GLU A 16 8.67 1.75 4.88
C GLU A 16 7.67 0.77 4.29
N ILE A 17 6.40 0.94 4.60
CA ILE A 17 5.36 0.09 4.05
C ILE A 17 5.29 0.28 2.54
N SER A 18 5.34 1.53 2.09
CA SER A 18 5.30 1.83 0.67
C SER A 18 6.49 1.20 -0.05
N ALA A 19 7.69 1.27 0.54
CA ALA A 19 8.87 0.66 -0.06
C ALA A 19 8.74 -0.86 -0.14
N SER A 20 8.20 -1.47 0.91
CA SER A 20 7.96 -2.90 0.92
C SER A 20 6.99 -3.29 -0.19
N LEU A 21 5.94 -2.48 -0.37
CA LEU A 21 4.95 -2.76 -1.39
C LEU A 21 5.50 -2.57 -2.79
N THR A 22 6.33 -1.55 -3.01
CA THR A 22 6.91 -1.38 -4.34
C THR A 22 7.83 -2.54 -4.69
N ARG A 23 8.55 -3.06 -3.71
CA ARG A 23 9.37 -4.26 -3.95
C ARG A 23 8.50 -5.45 -4.32
N TYR A 24 7.42 -5.65 -3.58
CA TYR A 24 6.50 -6.74 -3.86
C TYR A 24 5.91 -6.61 -5.26
N LEU A 25 5.48 -5.40 -5.61
CA LEU A 25 4.89 -5.16 -6.93
C LEU A 25 5.91 -5.38 -8.04
N HIS A 26 7.14 -4.93 -7.81
CA HIS A 26 8.20 -5.15 -8.80
C HIS A 26 8.42 -6.64 -9.03
N GLU A 27 8.44 -7.42 -7.97
CA GLU A 27 8.66 -8.86 -8.09
C GLU A 27 7.47 -9.55 -8.76
N ARG A 28 6.27 -9.12 -8.42
CA ARG A 28 5.07 -9.75 -8.97
C ARG A 28 4.81 -9.37 -10.42
N LEU A 29 5.03 -8.11 -10.76
CA LEU A 29 4.68 -7.58 -12.07
C LEU A 29 5.88 -7.52 -13.02
N LYS A 30 7.08 -7.66 -12.49
CA LYS A 30 8.31 -7.64 -13.29
C LYS A 30 8.55 -6.32 -13.99
N VAL A 31 8.06 -5.23 -13.41
CA VAL A 31 8.28 -3.88 -13.92
C VAL A 31 8.61 -2.96 -12.75
N GLU A 32 9.25 -1.83 -13.06
CA GLU A 32 9.53 -0.82 -12.06
C GLU A 32 8.25 -0.10 -11.70
N VAL A 33 8.02 0.04 -10.39
CA VAL A 33 6.81 0.69 -9.89
C VAL A 33 7.23 1.74 -8.87
N ALA A 34 6.83 2.98 -9.10
CA ALA A 34 7.04 4.05 -8.12
C ALA A 34 5.88 4.06 -7.13
N PRO A 35 6.10 4.62 -5.92
CA PRO A 35 5.03 4.59 -4.90
C PRO A 35 3.73 5.24 -5.33
N ASP A 36 3.79 6.24 -6.21
CA ASP A 36 2.60 6.97 -6.65
C ASP A 36 2.04 6.48 -7.98
N ASP A 37 2.64 5.47 -8.58
CA ASP A 37 2.15 4.97 -9.86
C ASP A 37 0.76 4.37 -9.69
N ASP A 38 -0.16 4.76 -10.57
CA ASP A 38 -1.52 4.24 -10.57
C ASP A 38 -1.53 2.92 -11.32
N LEU A 39 -1.63 1.84 -10.57
CA LEU A 39 -1.51 0.49 -11.12
C LEU A 39 -2.64 0.15 -12.07
N PHE A 40 -3.83 0.66 -11.79
CA PHE A 40 -4.98 0.38 -12.65
C PHE A 40 -4.92 1.21 -13.93
N ALA A 41 -4.58 2.48 -13.81
CA ALA A 41 -4.46 3.34 -14.99
C ALA A 41 -3.35 2.87 -15.90
N ALA A 42 -2.28 2.33 -15.33
CA ALA A 42 -1.15 1.81 -16.11
C ALA A 42 -1.42 0.44 -16.72
N GLY A 43 -2.56 -0.18 -16.39
CA GLY A 43 -2.88 -1.50 -16.88
C GLY A 43 -2.12 -2.62 -16.21
N LEU A 44 -1.50 -2.33 -15.07
CA LEU A 44 -0.70 -3.33 -14.36
C LEU A 44 -1.53 -4.15 -13.38
N ALA A 45 -2.71 -3.67 -13.00
CA ALA A 45 -3.54 -4.36 -12.04
C ALA A 45 -4.99 -4.40 -12.52
N ASN A 46 -5.68 -5.43 -12.09
CA ASN A 46 -7.11 -5.59 -12.35
C ASN A 46 -7.77 -6.08 -11.05
N SER A 47 -9.07 -6.38 -11.12
CA SER A 47 -9.81 -6.77 -9.93
C SER A 47 -9.24 -8.01 -9.25
N MET A 48 -8.80 -8.98 -10.05
CA MET A 48 -8.21 -10.19 -9.47
C MET A 48 -6.93 -9.89 -8.73
N PHE A 49 -6.09 -9.06 -9.33
CA PHE A 49 -4.84 -8.71 -8.66
C PHE A 49 -5.11 -7.87 -7.42
N ALA A 50 -6.16 -7.04 -7.46
CA ALA A 50 -6.54 -6.28 -6.28
C ALA A 50 -6.85 -7.20 -5.10
N MET A 51 -7.50 -8.33 -5.37
CA MET A 51 -7.77 -9.29 -4.29
C MET A 51 -6.49 -9.92 -3.76
N GLU A 52 -5.52 -10.18 -4.64
CA GLU A 52 -4.21 -10.64 -4.17
C GLU A 52 -3.55 -9.61 -3.28
N LEU A 53 -3.70 -8.33 -3.62
CA LEU A 53 -3.15 -7.26 -2.80
C LEU A 53 -3.80 -7.22 -1.44
N VAL A 54 -5.11 -7.42 -1.36
CA VAL A 54 -5.82 -7.48 -0.08
C VAL A 54 -5.19 -8.56 0.80
N VAL A 55 -5.03 -9.76 0.25
CA VAL A 55 -4.45 -10.86 1.01
C VAL A 55 -3.02 -10.53 1.42
N HIS A 56 -2.25 -9.94 0.51
CA HIS A 56 -0.86 -9.59 0.83
C HIS A 56 -0.79 -8.60 1.99
N LEU A 57 -1.65 -7.58 1.97
CA LEU A 57 -1.66 -6.60 3.07
C LEU A 57 -2.02 -7.25 4.38
N GLU A 58 -3.03 -8.11 4.36
CA GLU A 58 -3.47 -8.76 5.60
C GLU A 58 -2.39 -9.66 6.16
N GLN A 59 -1.77 -10.46 5.33
CA GLN A 59 -0.77 -11.41 5.79
C GLN A 59 0.55 -10.75 6.15
N THR A 60 0.95 -9.75 5.38
CA THR A 60 2.26 -9.12 5.58
C THR A 60 2.24 -8.13 6.73
N PHE A 61 1.17 -7.38 6.88
CA PHE A 61 1.12 -6.28 7.85
C PHE A 61 0.18 -6.58 9.02
N GLY A 62 -0.50 -7.72 9.00
CA GLY A 62 -1.33 -8.13 10.11
C GLY A 62 -2.58 -7.28 10.29
N VAL A 63 -3.13 -6.77 9.20
CA VAL A 63 -4.34 -5.94 9.26
C VAL A 63 -5.50 -6.71 8.65
N MET A 64 -6.70 -6.20 8.87
CA MET A 64 -7.92 -6.74 8.30
C MET A 64 -8.55 -5.69 7.40
N VAL A 65 -8.71 -6.03 6.12
CA VAL A 65 -9.29 -5.12 5.13
C VAL A 65 -10.70 -5.60 4.84
N GLU A 66 -11.69 -4.81 5.24
CA GLU A 66 -13.06 -5.25 5.02
C GLU A 66 -13.98 -4.03 4.94
N GLY A 67 -15.20 -4.28 4.49
CA GLY A 67 -16.21 -3.24 4.42
C GLY A 67 -15.83 -2.13 3.47
N GLN A 68 -15.92 -0.91 3.95
CA GLN A 68 -15.66 0.25 3.10
C GLN A 68 -14.19 0.43 2.74
N ASP A 69 -13.31 -0.36 3.36
CA ASP A 69 -11.89 -0.30 2.97
C ASP A 69 -11.64 -1.03 1.66
N LEU A 70 -12.57 -1.86 1.22
CA LEU A 70 -12.45 -2.62 -0.01
C LEU A 70 -12.91 -1.78 -1.21
N LYS A 71 -12.13 -0.77 -1.55
CA LYS A 71 -12.42 0.05 -2.72
C LYS A 71 -11.14 0.30 -3.49
N LEU A 72 -11.29 0.46 -4.80
CA LEU A 72 -10.15 0.55 -5.70
C LEU A 72 -9.20 1.67 -5.33
N ASP A 73 -9.72 2.80 -4.87
CA ASP A 73 -8.88 3.93 -4.53
C ASP A 73 -7.82 3.59 -3.50
N ASN A 74 -8.12 2.64 -2.61
CA ASN A 74 -7.15 2.24 -1.59
C ASN A 74 -6.04 1.36 -2.15
N PHE A 75 -6.22 0.83 -3.35
CA PHE A 75 -5.28 -0.12 -3.95
C PHE A 75 -4.66 0.38 -5.24
N ARG A 76 -4.86 1.66 -5.58
CA ARG A 76 -4.34 2.20 -6.83
C ARG A 76 -2.82 2.27 -6.87
N SER A 77 -2.20 2.52 -5.72
CA SER A 77 -0.75 2.71 -5.70
C SER A 77 -0.20 2.17 -4.39
N ALA A 78 1.11 1.97 -4.37
CA ALA A 78 1.77 1.54 -3.14
C ALA A 78 1.55 2.56 -2.02
N ARG A 79 1.57 3.84 -2.35
CA ARG A 79 1.36 4.88 -1.35
C ARG A 79 -0.06 4.82 -0.78
N SER A 80 -1.06 4.60 -1.63
CA SER A 80 -2.44 4.48 -1.15
C SER A 80 -2.59 3.29 -0.22
N MET A 81 -1.98 2.16 -0.58
CA MET A 81 -2.04 0.97 0.26
C MET A 81 -1.29 1.19 1.57
N ALA A 82 -0.16 1.87 1.54
CA ALA A 82 0.56 2.18 2.76
C ALA A 82 -0.27 3.05 3.69
N GLY A 83 -0.99 4.02 3.14
CA GLY A 83 -1.89 4.85 3.92
C GLY A 83 -3.01 4.03 4.55
N LEU A 84 -3.56 3.09 3.79
CA LEU A 84 -4.59 2.21 4.32
C LEU A 84 -4.06 1.38 5.49
N VAL A 85 -2.88 0.79 5.32
CA VAL A 85 -2.29 -0.05 6.37
C VAL A 85 -2.05 0.77 7.64
N THR A 86 -1.52 1.98 7.51
CA THR A 86 -1.26 2.79 8.70
C THR A 86 -2.56 3.15 9.41
N ARG A 87 -3.64 3.43 8.66
CA ARG A 87 -4.94 3.70 9.27
C ARG A 87 -5.49 2.48 10.00
N LEU A 88 -5.33 1.30 9.41
CA LEU A 88 -5.87 0.08 10.01
C LEU A 88 -5.08 -0.37 11.23
N ARG A 89 -3.81 0.01 11.32
CA ARG A 89 -2.98 -0.32 12.47
C ARG A 89 -3.10 0.68 13.61
N ALA A 90 -3.68 1.82 13.35
CA ALA A 90 -3.77 2.90 14.35
C ALA A 90 -4.73 2.54 15.49
#